data_6d3677085c296091f3bdae232def7a9d
#
_entry.id   6d3677085c296091f3bdae232def7a9d
#
_cell.length_a   1.000
_cell.length_b   1.000
_cell.length_c   1.000
_cell.angle_alpha   90.00
_cell.angle_beta   90.00
_cell.angle_gamma   90.00
#
_symmetry.space_group_name_H-M   'P 1'
#
loop_
_entity.id
_entity.type
_entity.pdbx_description
1 polymer ?
#
loop_
_entity_poly.entity_id
_entity_poly.type
_entity_poly.pdbx_seq_one_letter_code
_entity_poly.pdbx_strand_id
1 'polypeptide(L)'
;MSSPSAWTLSLCTSISLFLGVSALLTPDPRQEVKTATKAPSKAADGPAKAALRIDLSTAMNVNLPAASRDLEAVSFGTPDGKTGWVLRLPGGRPIATPAYADGMLFVGGGYGSHEFYAVDSETGKIIWKIETGDDGPTAAVVADGMVAFNTESCTLVVVDERRGRVIWQEWLGDPLMSQPAIDKGVLFMAHPAATGRPQKPVEFHPRPASPGGSHRLLAAELSTGRHIWEQKISGDVITAPVISDGTVYFTTFNGTSYALNAADGSVVWVKVNAATSAPVIANGQLYETRKTQAGKDTVEGLARVDAKEGNARDKDLIAKSKADYLKQGNGGGVALSAQAVTSLDSSVGFSAPPASAKLAQANDAVGVNSVVGAWAFQGSRAAVSKGQILNAQGNYINSVRASDGRQSWHAEVVGAHSAPGGQVFSPPAVGRDYLYLAGADGHLVSVRQSDGGVGFSYAMKAPIAFQPALAKGNVYAGTSDGRLICLKTGNKDADGWYAWGGNAQHNKIQ
;
A
#
# COMPACT_ATOMS: atom_id res chain seq x y z
N MET A 1 -35.44 -53.42 -30.34
CA MET A 1 -36.84 -53.04 -30.52
C MET A 1 -37.00 -51.63 -30.06
N SER A 2 -37.19 -50.90 -30.95
CA SER A 2 -37.87 -49.74 -31.54
C SER A 2 -37.23 -48.40 -31.23
N SER A 3 -36.59 -47.83 -32.27
CA SER A 3 -36.42 -46.38 -32.55
C SER A 3 -37.74 -45.84 -33.17
N PRO A 4 -37.76 -44.64 -33.76
CA PRO A 4 -37.47 -43.25 -33.29
C PRO A 4 -38.64 -42.31 -33.70
N SER A 5 -38.54 -41.02 -33.44
CA SER A 5 -39.26 -40.02 -34.27
C SER A 5 -38.56 -38.67 -34.26
N ALA A 6 -38.22 -38.28 -35.45
CA ALA A 6 -37.80 -36.97 -35.88
C ALA A 6 -39.00 -36.07 -36.12
N TRP A 7 -38.88 -34.73 -35.93
CA TRP A 7 -39.64 -33.67 -36.63
C TRP A 7 -38.76 -32.48 -36.90
N THR A 8 -38.54 -32.31 -38.09
CA THR A 8 -38.34 -31.34 -39.21
C THR A 8 -38.34 -29.83 -38.93
N LEU A 9 -37.39 -29.25 -39.64
CA LEU A 9 -37.19 -27.82 -39.99
C LEU A 9 -38.46 -27.06 -40.45
N SER A 10 -38.45 -25.74 -40.20
CA SER A 10 -39.04 -24.79 -41.13
C SER A 10 -38.20 -23.49 -41.17
N LEU A 11 -37.60 -23.26 -42.35
CA LEU A 11 -37.04 -22.02 -42.83
C LEU A 11 -38.21 -21.11 -43.25
N CYS A 12 -38.11 -19.83 -42.96
CA CYS A 12 -38.83 -18.78 -43.71
C CYS A 12 -37.89 -17.59 -43.94
N THR A 13 -37.40 -17.51 -45.15
CA THR A 13 -36.78 -16.36 -45.80
C THR A 13 -37.85 -15.35 -46.19
N SER A 14 -37.60 -14.07 -45.94
CA SER A 14 -38.30 -12.97 -46.65
C SER A 14 -37.32 -11.87 -46.98
N ILE A 15 -36.98 -11.80 -48.25
CA ILE A 15 -36.25 -10.75 -48.96
C ILE A 15 -37.30 -9.70 -49.35
N SER A 16 -37.10 -8.44 -49.02
CA SER A 16 -37.82 -7.32 -49.66
C SER A 16 -36.80 -6.31 -50.17
N LEU A 17 -36.68 -6.30 -51.50
CA LEU A 17 -36.02 -5.28 -52.31
C LEU A 17 -36.90 -4.02 -52.32
N PHE A 18 -36.30 -2.84 -52.09
CA PHE A 18 -36.86 -1.56 -52.59
C PHE A 18 -35.76 -0.79 -53.33
N LEU A 19 -35.98 -0.66 -54.61
CA LEU A 19 -35.36 0.27 -55.51
C LEU A 19 -36.09 1.63 -55.45
N GLY A 20 -35.36 2.71 -55.44
CA GLY A 20 -36.01 4.01 -55.59
C GLY A 20 -35.10 5.23 -55.60
N VAL A 21 -34.59 5.55 -56.76
CA VAL A 21 -34.48 6.87 -57.43
C VAL A 21 -33.57 7.92 -56.75
N SER A 22 -32.45 8.15 -57.46
CA SER A 22 -31.59 9.33 -57.33
C SER A 22 -32.31 10.57 -57.90
N ALA A 23 -32.35 11.65 -57.16
CA ALA A 23 -32.57 13.00 -57.63
C ALA A 23 -31.35 13.86 -57.29
N LEU A 24 -30.62 14.22 -58.33
CA LEU A 24 -29.57 15.22 -58.37
C LEU A 24 -30.17 16.61 -58.14
N LEU A 25 -29.83 17.30 -57.06
CA LEU A 25 -30.03 18.74 -56.92
C LEU A 25 -28.65 19.39 -56.73
N THR A 26 -28.33 20.25 -57.67
CA THR A 26 -27.16 21.13 -57.70
C THR A 26 -27.23 22.18 -56.63
N PRO A 27 -26.13 22.56 -55.97
CA PRO A 27 -26.14 23.59 -54.92
C PRO A 27 -26.04 24.99 -55.53
N ASP A 28 -26.89 25.90 -55.07
CA ASP A 28 -26.85 27.33 -55.34
C ASP A 28 -25.69 27.99 -54.55
N PRO A 29 -24.83 28.80 -55.20
CA PRO A 29 -23.72 29.44 -54.53
C PRO A 29 -24.13 30.86 -54.07
N ARG A 30 -24.58 31.02 -52.85
CA ARG A 30 -24.57 32.29 -52.11
C ARG A 30 -25.31 32.19 -50.76
N GLN A 31 -24.61 31.69 -49.76
CA GLN A 31 -24.79 32.19 -48.38
C GLN A 31 -23.51 31.89 -47.56
N GLU A 32 -22.70 32.92 -47.40
CA GLU A 32 -21.66 32.96 -46.38
C GLU A 32 -22.30 32.92 -44.98
N VAL A 33 -22.28 31.78 -44.34
CA VAL A 33 -22.56 31.70 -42.89
C VAL A 33 -21.24 31.97 -42.18
N LYS A 34 -21.09 33.18 -41.66
CA LYS A 34 -20.01 33.51 -40.66
C LYS A 34 -20.23 32.68 -39.41
N THR A 35 -19.58 31.55 -39.33
CA THR A 35 -19.37 30.84 -38.03
C THR A 35 -18.39 31.66 -37.20
N ALA A 36 -18.93 32.38 -36.25
CA ALA A 36 -18.12 32.97 -35.18
C ALA A 36 -17.51 31.85 -34.37
N THR A 37 -16.25 31.52 -34.62
CA THR A 37 -15.41 30.71 -33.75
C THR A 37 -15.23 31.47 -32.45
N LYS A 38 -16.00 31.06 -31.44
CA LYS A 38 -15.82 31.50 -30.08
C LYS A 38 -14.49 30.94 -29.62
N ALA A 39 -13.49 31.77 -29.52
CA ALA A 39 -12.20 31.44 -28.88
C ALA A 39 -12.48 30.85 -27.49
N PRO A 40 -11.74 29.79 -27.09
CA PRO A 40 -11.89 29.28 -25.74
C PRO A 40 -11.55 30.44 -24.78
N SER A 41 -12.49 30.78 -23.91
CA SER A 41 -12.28 31.77 -22.86
C SER A 41 -11.12 31.25 -22.00
N LYS A 42 -9.99 31.98 -22.05
CA LYS A 42 -8.92 31.85 -21.09
C LYS A 42 -9.56 31.99 -19.70
N ALA A 43 -9.64 30.89 -18.97
CA ALA A 43 -9.99 30.94 -17.56
C ALA A 43 -8.98 31.90 -16.93
N ALA A 44 -9.49 32.95 -16.28
CA ALA A 44 -8.65 33.89 -15.57
C ALA A 44 -7.87 33.13 -14.50
N ASP A 45 -6.57 32.93 -14.74
CA ASP A 45 -5.62 32.53 -13.74
C ASP A 45 -5.64 33.65 -12.67
N GLY A 46 -6.30 33.36 -11.55
CA GLY A 46 -6.06 34.11 -10.33
C GLY A 46 -4.56 34.01 -10.01
N PRO A 47 -3.98 34.97 -9.27
CA PRO A 47 -2.56 34.99 -8.98
C PRO A 47 -2.14 33.61 -8.48
N ALA A 48 -1.20 32.97 -9.18
CA ALA A 48 -0.66 31.68 -8.82
C ALA A 48 -0.21 31.78 -7.35
N LYS A 49 -0.89 31.08 -6.44
CA LYS A 49 -0.45 30.96 -5.06
C LYS A 49 1.00 30.48 -5.13
N ALA A 50 1.91 31.21 -4.49
CA ALA A 50 3.32 30.82 -4.41
C ALA A 50 3.37 29.33 -4.01
N ALA A 51 4.11 28.54 -4.77
CA ALA A 51 4.27 27.12 -4.47
C ALA A 51 4.78 26.98 -3.04
N LEU A 52 4.08 26.20 -2.23
CA LEU A 52 4.52 25.92 -0.86
C LEU A 52 5.82 25.15 -0.94
N ARG A 53 6.74 25.45 -0.05
CA ARG A 53 8.04 24.79 0.02
C ARG A 53 8.28 24.30 1.43
N ILE A 54 8.59 23.01 1.54
CA ILE A 54 8.99 22.37 2.80
C ILE A 54 10.49 22.13 2.70
N ASP A 55 11.27 22.90 3.46
CA ASP A 55 12.72 22.84 3.45
C ASP A 55 13.23 21.98 4.61
N LEU A 56 13.66 20.75 4.29
CA LEU A 56 14.15 19.78 5.26
C LEU A 56 15.56 20.12 5.78
N SER A 57 16.31 20.99 5.07
CA SER A 57 17.61 21.46 5.57
C SER A 57 17.48 22.28 6.86
N THR A 58 16.29 22.81 7.15
CA THR A 58 15.97 23.57 8.36
C THR A 58 15.40 22.69 9.49
N ALA A 59 15.30 21.38 9.28
CA ALA A 59 14.76 20.45 10.27
C ALA A 59 15.61 20.44 11.55
N MET A 60 14.94 20.36 12.69
CA MET A 60 15.62 20.26 13.98
C MET A 60 16.30 18.90 14.11
N ASN A 61 17.60 18.91 14.42
CA ASN A 61 18.34 17.69 14.66
C ASN A 61 17.91 17.05 15.97
N VAL A 62 17.48 15.82 15.92
CA VAL A 62 17.16 15.01 17.09
C VAL A 62 18.23 13.91 17.24
N ASN A 63 18.99 13.98 18.34
CA ASN A 63 19.98 12.99 18.64
C ASN A 63 19.31 11.81 19.35
N LEU A 64 19.03 10.76 18.59
CA LEU A 64 18.55 9.51 19.18
C LEU A 64 19.70 8.87 19.95
N PRO A 65 19.49 8.44 21.22
CA PRO A 65 20.52 7.76 21.97
C PRO A 65 20.92 6.45 21.27
N ALA A 66 22.21 6.15 21.33
CA ALA A 66 22.66 4.81 21.01
C ALA A 66 22.08 3.87 22.07
N ALA A 67 21.21 2.95 21.66
CA ALA A 67 20.73 1.93 22.59
C ALA A 67 21.93 1.11 23.08
N SER A 68 22.18 1.13 24.38
CA SER A 68 23.30 0.40 25.00
C SER A 68 23.14 -1.10 24.92
N ARG A 69 21.88 -1.56 24.84
CA ARG A 69 21.47 -2.98 24.73
C ARG A 69 20.26 -3.11 23.81
N ASP A 70 20.18 -4.23 23.13
CA ASP A 70 18.96 -4.62 22.43
C ASP A 70 17.83 -4.85 23.44
N LEU A 71 16.59 -4.55 23.03
CA LEU A 71 15.36 -4.72 23.80
C LEU A 71 15.26 -3.81 25.05
N GLU A 72 16.11 -2.80 25.16
CA GLU A 72 16.03 -1.78 26.20
C GLU A 72 15.62 -0.44 25.60
N ALA A 73 14.48 0.10 26.05
CA ALA A 73 14.02 1.40 25.60
C ALA A 73 14.77 2.53 26.30
N VAL A 74 15.26 3.49 25.52
CA VAL A 74 15.99 4.66 26.02
C VAL A 74 15.23 5.93 25.65
N SER A 75 15.01 6.80 26.64
CA SER A 75 14.30 8.08 26.43
C SER A 75 15.18 9.09 25.73
N PHE A 76 14.54 9.94 24.90
CA PHE A 76 15.20 11.09 24.29
C PHE A 76 14.33 12.35 24.36
N GLY A 77 14.93 13.50 24.10
CA GLY A 77 14.25 14.78 23.97
C GLY A 77 14.53 15.43 22.61
N THR A 78 13.59 16.26 22.15
CA THR A 78 13.75 17.10 20.98
C THR A 78 14.18 18.52 21.39
N PRO A 79 14.79 19.31 20.50
CA PRO A 79 15.21 20.68 20.82
C PRO A 79 14.08 21.62 21.24
N ASP A 80 12.85 21.33 20.83
CA ASP A 80 11.63 22.09 21.18
C ASP A 80 10.85 21.49 22.36
N GLY A 81 11.50 20.60 23.14
CA GLY A 81 11.00 20.12 24.43
C GLY A 81 10.02 18.94 24.35
N LYS A 82 9.80 18.31 23.19
CA LYS A 82 9.06 17.04 23.13
C LYS A 82 9.96 15.91 23.61
N THR A 83 9.34 14.81 24.01
CA THR A 83 10.03 13.63 24.49
C THR A 83 9.65 12.40 23.69
N GLY A 84 10.41 11.34 23.83
CA GLY A 84 10.14 10.06 23.19
C GLY A 84 10.98 8.96 23.79
N TRP A 85 10.87 7.79 23.21
CA TRP A 85 11.75 6.66 23.49
C TRP A 85 12.17 5.99 22.18
N VAL A 86 13.31 5.35 22.21
CA VAL A 86 13.81 4.50 21.13
C VAL A 86 14.14 3.13 21.70
N LEU A 87 13.66 2.10 21.01
CA LEU A 87 13.94 0.70 21.31
C LEU A 87 14.71 0.11 20.13
N ARG A 88 15.84 -0.52 20.39
CA ARG A 88 16.58 -1.24 19.38
C ARG A 88 16.18 -2.71 19.39
N LEU A 89 15.77 -3.23 18.23
CA LEU A 89 15.53 -4.65 18.03
C LEU A 89 16.82 -5.36 17.57
N PRO A 90 17.00 -6.65 17.91
CA PRO A 90 18.19 -7.41 17.55
C PRO A 90 18.43 -7.45 16.05
N GLY A 91 19.70 -7.47 15.66
CA GLY A 91 20.10 -7.61 14.25
C GLY A 91 20.07 -6.33 13.42
N GLY A 92 19.51 -5.22 13.91
CA GLY A 92 19.55 -3.93 13.21
C GLY A 92 18.87 -3.96 11.84
N ARG A 93 17.71 -4.63 11.72
CA ARG A 93 17.01 -4.92 10.46
C ARG A 93 15.86 -3.95 10.22
N PRO A 94 15.44 -3.70 8.96
CA PRO A 94 14.31 -2.81 8.67
C PRO A 94 13.03 -3.26 9.37
N ILE A 95 12.40 -2.36 10.11
CA ILE A 95 11.18 -2.61 10.86
C ILE A 95 9.99 -2.04 10.08
N ALA A 96 8.99 -2.88 9.81
CA ALA A 96 7.75 -2.47 9.15
C ALA A 96 6.91 -1.53 10.04
N THR A 97 5.84 -0.98 9.47
CA THR A 97 4.87 -0.15 10.20
C THR A 97 4.38 -0.88 11.45
N PRO A 98 4.55 -0.33 12.66
CA PRO A 98 4.01 -0.95 13.87
C PRO A 98 2.49 -0.87 13.86
N ALA A 99 1.83 -1.89 14.43
CA ALA A 99 0.39 -1.86 14.71
C ALA A 99 0.16 -1.51 16.18
N TYR A 100 -0.84 -0.67 16.44
CA TYR A 100 -1.24 -0.28 17.79
C TYR A 100 -2.61 -0.84 18.14
N ALA A 101 -2.73 -1.47 19.31
CA ALA A 101 -4.00 -1.78 19.95
C ALA A 101 -3.83 -1.84 21.47
N ASP A 102 -4.85 -1.45 22.21
CA ASP A 102 -4.97 -1.58 23.67
C ASP A 102 -3.72 -1.17 24.50
N GLY A 103 -2.99 -0.13 24.04
CA GLY A 103 -1.79 0.35 24.71
C GLY A 103 -0.51 -0.42 24.34
N MET A 104 -0.58 -1.31 23.40
CA MET A 104 0.54 -2.11 22.90
C MET A 104 0.87 -1.77 21.44
N LEU A 105 2.14 -1.94 21.10
CA LEU A 105 2.62 -1.93 19.72
C LEU A 105 3.03 -3.35 19.35
N PHE A 106 2.60 -3.79 18.17
CA PHE A 106 2.95 -5.09 17.61
C PHE A 106 3.90 -4.90 16.45
N VAL A 107 5.05 -5.54 16.49
CA VAL A 107 6.13 -5.30 15.54
C VAL A 107 6.99 -6.55 15.33
N GLY A 108 7.29 -6.86 14.08
CA GLY A 108 8.28 -7.88 13.73
C GLY A 108 9.70 -7.37 13.97
N GLY A 109 10.64 -8.28 14.20
CA GLY A 109 12.06 -7.97 14.34
C GLY A 109 12.74 -7.50 13.05
N GLY A 110 11.98 -7.38 11.96
CA GLY A 110 12.43 -6.91 10.66
C GLY A 110 12.82 -8.03 9.70
N TYR A 111 13.15 -7.63 8.45
CA TYR A 111 13.51 -8.56 7.38
C TYR A 111 14.63 -9.51 7.81
N GLY A 112 14.40 -10.82 7.67
CA GLY A 112 15.34 -11.86 8.10
C GLY A 112 15.46 -12.07 9.61
N SER A 113 14.53 -11.54 10.43
CA SER A 113 14.42 -11.86 11.86
C SER A 113 13.44 -13.00 12.08
N HIS A 114 13.65 -13.77 13.14
CA HIS A 114 12.73 -14.82 13.57
C HIS A 114 11.88 -14.40 14.78
N GLU A 115 11.69 -13.10 15.00
CA GLU A 115 11.09 -12.61 16.23
C GLU A 115 9.94 -11.66 15.98
N PHE A 116 8.90 -11.75 16.81
CA PHE A 116 7.79 -10.84 16.83
C PHE A 116 7.49 -10.40 18.27
N TYR A 117 7.16 -9.11 18.46
CA TYR A 117 7.10 -8.45 19.75
C TYR A 117 5.79 -7.74 19.98
N ALA A 118 5.32 -7.76 21.25
CA ALA A 118 4.44 -6.74 21.77
C ALA A 118 5.22 -5.82 22.73
N VAL A 119 5.07 -4.53 22.53
CA VAL A 119 5.81 -3.48 23.23
C VAL A 119 4.79 -2.55 23.88
N ASP A 120 5.00 -2.20 25.13
CA ASP A 120 4.22 -1.16 25.80
C ASP A 120 4.40 0.18 25.08
N SER A 121 3.32 0.77 24.61
CA SER A 121 3.36 1.94 23.73
C SER A 121 3.88 3.21 24.43
N GLU A 122 3.72 3.31 25.76
CA GLU A 122 4.12 4.50 26.52
C GLU A 122 5.59 4.44 26.96
N THR A 123 6.09 3.24 27.24
CA THR A 123 7.42 3.04 27.85
C THR A 123 8.44 2.38 26.94
N GLY A 124 7.99 1.72 25.87
CA GLY A 124 8.87 0.93 25.00
C GLY A 124 9.33 -0.40 25.60
N LYS A 125 8.77 -0.83 26.75
CA LYS A 125 9.12 -2.12 27.37
C LYS A 125 8.48 -3.27 26.61
N ILE A 126 9.23 -4.36 26.45
CA ILE A 126 8.70 -5.60 25.89
C ILE A 126 7.68 -6.20 26.85
N ILE A 127 6.47 -6.46 26.35
CA ILE A 127 5.40 -7.14 27.09
C ILE A 127 5.53 -8.65 26.89
N TRP A 128 5.65 -9.06 25.63
CA TRP A 128 5.93 -10.44 25.25
C TRP A 128 6.73 -10.49 23.95
N LYS A 129 7.40 -11.59 23.74
CA LYS A 129 8.15 -11.94 22.53
C LYS A 129 7.82 -13.37 22.15
N ILE A 130 7.68 -13.61 20.86
CA ILE A 130 7.60 -14.97 20.30
C ILE A 130 8.69 -15.15 19.25
N GLU A 131 9.11 -16.40 19.08
CA GLU A 131 9.94 -16.83 17.97
C GLU A 131 9.06 -17.42 16.88
N THR A 132 9.25 -16.98 15.66
CA THR A 132 8.59 -17.52 14.47
C THR A 132 9.45 -18.64 13.91
N GLY A 133 8.82 -19.69 13.38
CA GLY A 133 9.54 -20.78 12.71
C GLY A 133 10.18 -20.38 11.39
N ASP A 134 9.95 -19.13 10.98
CA ASP A 134 10.32 -18.54 9.71
C ASP A 134 10.69 -17.07 9.91
N ASP A 135 11.45 -16.48 8.99
CA ASP A 135 12.04 -15.15 9.15
C ASP A 135 11.16 -14.02 8.59
N GLY A 136 11.54 -12.78 8.92
CA GLY A 136 10.98 -11.56 8.41
C GLY A 136 9.51 -11.28 8.67
N PRO A 137 9.02 -11.32 9.94
CA PRO A 137 7.64 -10.95 10.23
C PRO A 137 7.27 -9.56 9.68
N THR A 138 6.20 -9.49 8.90
CA THR A 138 5.69 -8.27 8.27
C THR A 138 4.96 -7.37 9.27
N ALA A 139 4.39 -6.26 8.79
CA ALA A 139 3.48 -5.46 9.59
C ALA A 139 2.23 -6.27 9.96
N ALA A 140 1.78 -6.10 11.19
CA ALA A 140 0.63 -6.79 11.72
C ALA A 140 -0.66 -5.99 11.56
N VAL A 141 -1.78 -6.71 11.67
CA VAL A 141 -3.11 -6.15 11.90
C VAL A 141 -3.71 -6.75 13.16
N VAL A 142 -4.52 -5.96 13.86
CA VAL A 142 -5.13 -6.37 15.14
C VAL A 142 -6.64 -6.21 15.05
N ALA A 143 -7.37 -7.26 15.41
CA ALA A 143 -8.81 -7.26 15.53
C ALA A 143 -9.25 -8.38 16.49
N ASP A 144 -10.34 -8.15 17.20
CA ASP A 144 -11.01 -9.15 18.04
C ASP A 144 -10.08 -9.84 19.07
N GLY A 145 -9.10 -9.09 19.61
CA GLY A 145 -8.12 -9.60 20.57
C GLY A 145 -7.07 -10.54 19.96
N MET A 146 -6.93 -10.51 18.64
CA MET A 146 -5.96 -11.31 17.89
C MET A 146 -5.07 -10.43 17.03
N VAL A 147 -3.81 -10.83 16.91
CA VAL A 147 -2.79 -10.19 16.07
C VAL A 147 -2.44 -11.14 14.94
N ALA A 148 -2.60 -10.68 13.70
CA ALA A 148 -2.25 -11.44 12.51
C ALA A 148 -1.08 -10.79 11.78
N PHE A 149 -0.10 -11.57 11.39
CA PHE A 149 1.05 -11.18 10.57
C PHE A 149 1.52 -12.38 9.73
N ASN A 150 2.34 -12.13 8.75
CA ASN A 150 2.98 -13.19 7.98
C ASN A 150 4.50 -13.02 8.00
N THR A 151 5.19 -14.06 7.56
CA THR A 151 6.65 -14.12 7.45
C THR A 151 7.10 -14.06 6.00
N GLU A 152 8.41 -13.97 5.76
CA GLU A 152 8.98 -13.87 4.40
C GLU A 152 8.66 -15.09 3.53
N SER A 153 8.70 -16.30 4.09
CA SER A 153 8.32 -17.51 3.38
C SER A 153 6.82 -17.81 3.44
N CYS A 154 6.01 -16.78 3.75
CA CYS A 154 4.55 -16.85 3.77
C CYS A 154 3.97 -17.84 4.79
N THR A 155 4.48 -17.85 6.00
CA THR A 155 3.76 -18.43 7.13
C THR A 155 2.85 -17.35 7.71
N LEU A 156 1.55 -17.55 7.57
CA LEU A 156 0.55 -16.73 8.22
C LEU A 156 0.40 -17.15 9.66
N VAL A 157 0.54 -16.23 10.60
CA VAL A 157 0.52 -16.49 12.04
C VAL A 157 -0.55 -15.62 12.68
N VAL A 158 -1.38 -16.21 13.53
CA VAL A 158 -2.35 -15.50 14.37
C VAL A 158 -2.09 -15.83 15.83
N VAL A 159 -1.93 -14.80 16.65
CA VAL A 159 -1.61 -14.92 18.07
C VAL A 159 -2.64 -14.18 18.94
N ASP A 160 -2.77 -14.64 20.19
CA ASP A 160 -3.49 -13.91 21.24
C ASP A 160 -2.81 -12.56 21.50
N GLU A 161 -3.57 -11.48 21.44
CA GLU A 161 -3.05 -10.12 21.55
C GLU A 161 -2.30 -9.87 22.87
N ARG A 162 -2.82 -10.37 23.98
CA ARG A 162 -2.29 -10.05 25.32
C ARG A 162 -1.12 -10.91 25.74
N ARG A 163 -1.04 -12.15 25.25
CA ARG A 163 -0.08 -13.16 25.71
C ARG A 163 0.92 -13.61 24.64
N GLY A 164 0.70 -13.27 23.37
CA GLY A 164 1.52 -13.74 22.26
C GLY A 164 1.42 -15.25 22.01
N ARG A 165 0.43 -15.94 22.60
CA ARG A 165 0.24 -17.37 22.35
C ARG A 165 -0.29 -17.57 20.93
N VAL A 166 0.38 -18.41 20.15
CA VAL A 166 -0.08 -18.81 18.81
C VAL A 166 -1.44 -19.48 18.93
N ILE A 167 -2.43 -18.94 18.24
CA ILE A 167 -3.77 -19.52 18.11
C ILE A 167 -3.75 -20.52 16.95
N TRP A 168 -3.25 -20.08 15.79
CA TRP A 168 -2.99 -20.95 14.67
C TRP A 168 -1.91 -20.35 13.77
N GLN A 169 -1.32 -21.16 12.90
CA GLN A 169 -0.40 -20.73 11.86
C GLN A 169 -0.50 -21.67 10.66
N GLU A 170 -0.24 -21.14 9.47
CA GLU A 170 -0.24 -21.93 8.24
C GLU A 170 0.82 -21.40 7.27
N TRP A 171 1.60 -22.32 6.69
CA TRP A 171 2.50 -22.00 5.60
C TRP A 171 1.74 -22.01 4.27
N LEU A 172 1.78 -20.89 3.53
CA LEU A 172 1.01 -20.68 2.31
C LEU A 172 1.85 -20.68 1.03
N GLY A 173 3.14 -20.92 1.12
CA GLY A 173 4.08 -20.91 -0.01
C GLY A 173 5.15 -19.86 0.14
N ASP A 174 6.09 -19.79 -0.78
CA ASP A 174 7.30 -18.96 -0.70
C ASP A 174 7.57 -18.21 -2.01
N PRO A 175 8.14 -17.00 -1.98
CA PRO A 175 8.17 -15.97 -0.94
C PRO A 175 6.98 -15.00 -1.04
N LEU A 176 6.72 -14.21 0.02
CA LEU A 176 5.59 -13.29 0.08
C LEU A 176 6.00 -11.86 0.43
N MET A 177 5.23 -10.91 -0.11
CA MET A 177 5.39 -9.47 0.09
C MET A 177 4.16 -8.80 0.71
N SER A 178 3.00 -9.44 0.66
CA SER A 178 1.72 -8.88 1.10
C SER A 178 1.54 -9.01 2.61
N GLN A 179 0.87 -8.02 3.20
CA GLN A 179 0.43 -8.02 4.59
C GLN A 179 -1.02 -8.49 4.69
N PRO A 180 -1.44 -9.09 5.81
CA PRO A 180 -2.84 -9.44 6.00
C PRO A 180 -3.72 -8.21 6.24
N ALA A 181 -5.02 -8.35 5.94
CA ALA A 181 -6.08 -7.42 6.30
C ALA A 181 -7.21 -8.17 6.97
N ILE A 182 -7.97 -7.53 7.87
CA ILE A 182 -9.07 -8.16 8.60
C ILE A 182 -10.34 -7.31 8.48
N ASP A 183 -11.47 -7.95 8.15
CA ASP A 183 -12.80 -7.35 8.26
C ASP A 183 -13.80 -8.36 8.80
N LYS A 184 -14.54 -7.99 9.85
CA LYS A 184 -15.62 -8.80 10.45
C LYS A 184 -15.24 -10.25 10.74
N GLY A 185 -14.07 -10.46 11.35
CA GLY A 185 -13.58 -11.79 11.71
C GLY A 185 -13.07 -12.63 10.54
N VAL A 186 -12.93 -12.04 9.34
CA VAL A 186 -12.32 -12.67 8.16
C VAL A 186 -10.98 -12.00 7.87
N LEU A 187 -9.96 -12.83 7.71
CA LEU A 187 -8.62 -12.43 7.33
C LEU A 187 -8.46 -12.62 5.82
N PHE A 188 -7.89 -11.61 5.15
CA PHE A 188 -7.58 -11.60 3.73
C PHE A 188 -6.09 -11.43 3.52
N MET A 189 -5.48 -12.27 2.68
CA MET A 189 -4.06 -12.18 2.37
C MET A 189 -3.74 -12.78 1.00
N ALA A 190 -2.84 -12.13 0.26
CA ALA A 190 -2.29 -12.71 -0.95
C ALA A 190 -1.13 -13.66 -0.62
N HIS A 191 -1.01 -14.72 -1.40
CA HIS A 191 0.08 -15.69 -1.26
C HIS A 191 0.40 -16.36 -2.61
N PRO A 192 1.61 -16.93 -2.79
CA PRO A 192 1.93 -17.73 -3.96
C PRO A 192 1.05 -18.98 -3.99
N ALA A 193 0.74 -19.49 -5.17
CA ALA A 193 0.16 -20.81 -5.28
C ALA A 193 1.23 -21.84 -4.84
N ALA A 194 1.02 -22.47 -3.69
CA ALA A 194 1.96 -23.46 -3.17
C ALA A 194 2.17 -24.60 -4.18
N THR A 195 3.41 -24.84 -4.53
CA THR A 195 3.82 -25.94 -5.41
C THR A 195 4.55 -27.05 -4.65
N GLY A 196 4.79 -26.91 -3.35
CA GLY A 196 5.50 -27.86 -2.49
C GLY A 196 4.63 -28.46 -1.38
N ARG A 197 5.09 -29.56 -0.78
CA ARG A 197 4.47 -30.13 0.42
C ARG A 197 4.74 -29.22 1.60
N PRO A 198 3.72 -28.86 2.41
CA PRO A 198 3.94 -28.13 3.66
C PRO A 198 4.88 -28.93 4.57
N GLN A 199 5.86 -28.24 5.15
CA GLN A 199 6.57 -28.80 6.30
C GLN A 199 5.56 -28.85 7.43
N LYS A 200 5.48 -29.99 8.13
CA LYS A 200 4.46 -30.41 9.12
C LYS A 200 3.72 -29.25 9.78
N PRO A 201 2.42 -29.10 9.52
CA PRO A 201 1.60 -28.06 10.18
C PRO A 201 1.23 -28.49 11.59
N VAL A 202 1.03 -27.49 12.45
CA VAL A 202 0.52 -27.71 13.81
C VAL A 202 -0.96 -28.13 13.78
N GLU A 203 -1.74 -27.64 12.81
CA GLU A 203 -3.07 -28.19 12.45
C GLU A 203 -3.32 -27.90 10.97
N PHE A 204 -3.64 -28.97 10.24
CA PHE A 204 -3.85 -28.91 8.80
C PHE A 204 -5.34 -28.81 8.48
N HIS A 205 -5.76 -27.67 7.94
CA HIS A 205 -7.04 -27.56 7.29
C HIS A 205 -6.87 -27.96 5.80
N PRO A 206 -7.63 -28.94 5.28
CA PRO A 206 -7.47 -29.37 3.90
C PRO A 206 -7.75 -28.20 2.95
N ARG A 207 -6.77 -27.94 2.10
CA ARG A 207 -6.83 -26.90 1.09
C ARG A 207 -7.78 -27.31 -0.02
N PRO A 208 -8.74 -26.45 -0.45
CA PRO A 208 -9.48 -26.72 -1.67
C PRO A 208 -8.52 -26.87 -2.86
N ALA A 209 -8.68 -27.91 -3.67
CA ALA A 209 -7.87 -28.11 -4.87
C ALA A 209 -8.11 -26.93 -5.83
N SER A 210 -7.09 -26.10 -5.99
CA SER A 210 -7.18 -24.90 -6.83
C SER A 210 -6.58 -25.11 -8.20
N PRO A 211 -7.20 -24.64 -9.29
CA PRO A 211 -6.61 -24.67 -10.63
C PRO A 211 -5.32 -23.85 -10.67
N GLY A 212 -4.30 -24.31 -11.35
CA GLY A 212 -2.97 -23.72 -11.43
C GLY A 212 -2.94 -22.22 -11.67
N GLY A 213 -2.13 -21.51 -10.92
CA GLY A 213 -1.88 -20.06 -11.03
C GLY A 213 -0.74 -19.64 -10.10
N SER A 214 -0.04 -18.51 -10.41
CA SER A 214 1.15 -18.12 -9.67
C SER A 214 0.85 -17.54 -8.29
N HIS A 215 -0.31 -16.89 -8.10
CA HIS A 215 -0.72 -16.25 -6.83
C HIS A 215 -2.22 -16.42 -6.58
N ARG A 216 -2.60 -16.26 -5.32
CA ARG A 216 -3.98 -16.31 -4.85
C ARG A 216 -4.23 -15.23 -3.81
N LEU A 217 -5.47 -14.79 -3.72
CA LEU A 217 -5.99 -14.11 -2.55
C LEU A 217 -6.79 -15.12 -1.74
N LEU A 218 -6.43 -15.28 -0.48
CA LEU A 218 -7.10 -16.12 0.52
C LEU A 218 -8.05 -15.27 1.35
N ALA A 219 -9.22 -15.84 1.66
CA ALA A 219 -10.03 -15.42 2.80
C ALA A 219 -10.14 -16.58 3.80
N ALA A 220 -9.80 -16.33 5.05
CA ALA A 220 -9.84 -17.33 6.12
C ALA A 220 -10.55 -16.77 7.36
N GLU A 221 -11.17 -17.62 8.14
CA GLU A 221 -11.73 -17.26 9.44
C GLU A 221 -10.59 -16.90 10.40
N LEU A 222 -10.62 -15.69 10.96
CA LEU A 222 -9.54 -15.17 11.81
C LEU A 222 -9.25 -16.05 13.01
N SER A 223 -10.30 -16.58 13.66
CA SER A 223 -10.17 -17.32 14.92
C SER A 223 -9.66 -18.75 14.75
N THR A 224 -9.81 -19.37 13.56
CA THR A 224 -9.53 -20.80 13.34
C THR A 224 -8.56 -21.06 12.19
N GLY A 225 -8.33 -20.10 11.30
CA GLY A 225 -7.59 -20.30 10.06
C GLY A 225 -8.35 -21.09 8.98
N ARG A 226 -9.62 -21.44 9.21
CA ARG A 226 -10.42 -22.18 8.23
C ARG A 226 -10.59 -21.34 6.97
N HIS A 227 -10.15 -21.90 5.81
CA HIS A 227 -10.30 -21.24 4.52
C HIS A 227 -11.80 -21.11 4.17
N ILE A 228 -12.20 -19.90 3.80
CA ILE A 228 -13.55 -19.60 3.30
C ILE A 228 -13.53 -19.69 1.77
N TRP A 229 -12.57 -19.00 1.14
CA TRP A 229 -12.35 -19.05 -0.30
C TRP A 229 -10.92 -18.68 -0.68
N GLU A 230 -10.50 -19.08 -1.87
CA GLU A 230 -9.28 -18.63 -2.54
C GLU A 230 -9.57 -18.21 -3.98
N GLN A 231 -9.11 -17.03 -4.38
CA GLN A 231 -9.25 -16.51 -5.75
C GLN A 231 -7.89 -16.38 -6.41
N LYS A 232 -7.77 -16.87 -7.64
CA LYS A 232 -6.56 -16.71 -8.47
C LYS A 232 -6.35 -15.25 -8.84
N ILE A 233 -5.11 -14.76 -8.71
CA ILE A 233 -4.70 -13.39 -9.05
C ILE A 233 -3.42 -13.40 -9.90
N SER A 234 -3.14 -12.29 -10.61
CA SER A 234 -2.08 -12.21 -11.61
C SER A 234 -0.67 -12.03 -11.04
N GLY A 235 -0.53 -11.72 -9.75
CA GLY A 235 0.76 -11.48 -9.11
C GLY A 235 0.60 -11.17 -7.63
N ASP A 236 1.72 -10.91 -6.97
CA ASP A 236 1.74 -10.54 -5.56
C ASP A 236 1.14 -9.14 -5.33
N VAL A 237 0.55 -8.92 -4.17
CA VAL A 237 -0.17 -7.69 -3.83
C VAL A 237 0.79 -6.65 -3.28
N ILE A 238 0.67 -5.41 -3.78
CA ILE A 238 1.39 -4.26 -3.22
C ILE A 238 0.86 -3.99 -1.82
N THR A 239 1.67 -4.17 -0.82
CA THR A 239 1.44 -3.96 0.61
C THR A 239 0.36 -4.88 1.17
N ALA A 240 -0.93 -4.56 1.00
CA ALA A 240 -2.03 -5.30 1.60
C ALA A 240 -3.33 -5.16 0.79
N PRO A 241 -4.27 -6.11 0.93
CA PRO A 241 -5.65 -5.91 0.50
C PRO A 241 -6.30 -4.77 1.32
N VAL A 242 -7.29 -4.11 0.72
CA VAL A 242 -8.08 -3.04 1.31
C VAL A 242 -9.55 -3.42 1.28
N ILE A 243 -10.22 -3.40 2.41
CA ILE A 243 -11.62 -3.82 2.49
C ILE A 243 -12.54 -2.61 2.70
N SER A 244 -13.61 -2.53 1.90
CA SER A 244 -14.68 -1.54 2.06
C SER A 244 -16.00 -2.12 1.57
N ASP A 245 -17.04 -1.95 2.37
CA ASP A 245 -18.43 -2.28 1.99
C ASP A 245 -18.61 -3.69 1.38
N GLY A 246 -17.96 -4.70 1.98
CA GLY A 246 -18.06 -6.08 1.53
C GLY A 246 -17.29 -6.39 0.23
N THR A 247 -16.40 -5.50 -0.18
CA THR A 247 -15.53 -5.70 -1.34
C THR A 247 -14.07 -5.60 -0.93
N VAL A 248 -13.23 -6.51 -1.44
CA VAL A 248 -11.78 -6.52 -1.26
C VAL A 248 -11.14 -5.91 -2.50
N TYR A 249 -10.43 -4.82 -2.31
CA TYR A 249 -9.69 -4.12 -3.36
C TYR A 249 -8.20 -4.31 -3.16
N PHE A 250 -7.45 -4.49 -4.23
CA PHE A 250 -6.00 -4.56 -4.17
C PHE A 250 -5.37 -4.31 -5.54
N THR A 251 -4.08 -4.00 -5.50
CA THR A 251 -3.24 -3.83 -6.69
C THR A 251 -2.08 -4.78 -6.60
N THR A 252 -1.75 -5.44 -7.71
CA THR A 252 -0.60 -6.34 -7.78
C THR A 252 0.65 -5.61 -8.30
N PHE A 253 1.84 -6.16 -8.03
CA PHE A 253 3.11 -5.59 -8.49
C PHE A 253 3.23 -5.47 -10.01
N ASN A 254 2.43 -6.22 -10.78
CA ASN A 254 2.35 -6.05 -12.23
C ASN A 254 1.38 -4.95 -12.70
N GLY A 255 0.85 -4.14 -11.77
CA GLY A 255 -0.01 -3.00 -12.08
C GLY A 255 -1.46 -3.34 -12.38
N THR A 256 -1.93 -4.53 -11.98
CA THR A 256 -3.34 -4.93 -12.13
C THR A 256 -4.12 -4.64 -10.85
N SER A 257 -5.23 -3.92 -10.97
CA SER A 257 -6.15 -3.65 -9.85
C SER A 257 -7.36 -4.58 -9.91
N TYR A 258 -7.81 -5.00 -8.74
CA TYR A 258 -8.90 -5.95 -8.53
C TYR A 258 -9.94 -5.40 -7.58
N ALA A 259 -11.19 -5.85 -7.79
CA ALA A 259 -12.25 -5.84 -6.79
C ALA A 259 -12.89 -7.23 -6.74
N LEU A 260 -12.92 -7.83 -5.56
CA LEU A 260 -13.53 -9.13 -5.30
C LEU A 260 -14.63 -8.97 -4.24
N ASN A 261 -15.67 -9.79 -4.34
CA ASN A 261 -16.67 -9.90 -3.28
C ASN A 261 -16.00 -10.54 -2.04
N ALA A 262 -16.08 -9.90 -0.89
CA ALA A 262 -15.45 -10.37 0.33
C ALA A 262 -16.06 -11.69 0.86
N ALA A 263 -17.34 -11.97 0.56
CA ALA A 263 -18.02 -13.15 1.08
C ALA A 263 -17.65 -14.45 0.35
N ASP A 264 -17.41 -14.39 -0.96
CA ASP A 264 -17.24 -15.60 -1.80
C ASP A 264 -16.03 -15.53 -2.76
N GLY A 265 -15.30 -14.43 -2.79
CA GLY A 265 -14.14 -14.24 -3.67
C GLY A 265 -14.47 -14.06 -5.15
N SER A 266 -15.75 -13.95 -5.52
CA SER A 266 -16.15 -13.72 -6.91
C SER A 266 -15.62 -12.37 -7.42
N VAL A 267 -15.19 -12.36 -8.68
CA VAL A 267 -14.61 -11.19 -9.32
C VAL A 267 -15.69 -10.16 -9.63
N VAL A 268 -15.63 -8.98 -9.02
CA VAL A 268 -16.46 -7.83 -9.38
C VAL A 268 -15.89 -7.17 -10.64
N TRP A 269 -14.59 -6.85 -10.62
CA TRP A 269 -13.86 -6.37 -11.80
C TRP A 269 -12.35 -6.60 -11.66
N VAL A 270 -11.66 -6.61 -12.81
CA VAL A 270 -10.19 -6.63 -12.94
C VAL A 270 -9.76 -5.61 -13.99
N LYS A 271 -8.77 -4.79 -13.70
CA LYS A 271 -8.23 -3.78 -14.62
C LYS A 271 -6.71 -3.80 -14.65
N VAL A 272 -6.15 -3.97 -15.83
CA VAL A 272 -4.71 -3.77 -16.10
C VAL A 272 -4.51 -2.29 -16.38
N ASN A 273 -3.94 -1.55 -15.45
CA ASN A 273 -3.97 -0.09 -15.47
C ASN A 273 -2.67 0.59 -15.02
N ALA A 274 -1.58 -0.17 -14.94
CA ALA A 274 -0.27 0.32 -14.51
C ALA A 274 -0.28 1.00 -13.12
N ALA A 275 -1.11 0.48 -12.21
CA ALA A 275 -1.20 0.99 -10.84
C ALA A 275 0.11 0.73 -10.07
N THR A 276 0.49 1.68 -9.22
CA THR A 276 1.77 1.71 -8.49
C THR A 276 1.61 1.77 -6.99
N SER A 277 0.38 1.79 -6.48
CA SER A 277 0.11 1.80 -5.04
C SER A 277 -1.10 0.95 -4.69
N ALA A 278 -1.19 0.50 -3.44
CA ALA A 278 -2.45 0.01 -2.91
C ALA A 278 -3.52 1.13 -2.96
N PRO A 279 -4.80 0.79 -3.17
CA PRO A 279 -5.87 1.77 -3.26
C PRO A 279 -6.27 2.33 -1.89
N VAL A 280 -7.01 3.43 -1.89
CA VAL A 280 -7.87 3.87 -0.79
C VAL A 280 -9.28 4.07 -1.34
N ILE A 281 -10.29 3.65 -0.59
CA ILE A 281 -11.69 3.69 -1.02
C ILE A 281 -12.46 4.71 -0.17
N ALA A 282 -13.07 5.68 -0.83
CA ALA A 282 -13.87 6.70 -0.17
C ALA A 282 -15.05 7.13 -1.06
N ASN A 283 -16.23 7.23 -0.49
CA ASN A 283 -17.43 7.75 -1.18
C ASN A 283 -17.72 7.02 -2.52
N GLY A 284 -17.55 5.71 -2.56
CA GLY A 284 -17.73 4.90 -3.77
C GLY A 284 -16.67 5.14 -4.87
N GLN A 285 -15.56 5.79 -4.52
CA GLN A 285 -14.43 6.00 -5.40
C GLN A 285 -13.20 5.27 -4.86
N LEU A 286 -12.42 4.72 -5.75
CA LEU A 286 -11.08 4.19 -5.51
C LEU A 286 -10.07 5.22 -5.97
N TYR A 287 -9.08 5.49 -5.14
CA TYR A 287 -7.95 6.36 -5.43
C TYR A 287 -6.67 5.53 -5.38
N GLU A 288 -5.93 5.51 -6.48
CA GLU A 288 -4.65 4.81 -6.58
C GLU A 288 -3.70 5.63 -7.44
N THR A 289 -2.41 5.46 -7.27
CA THR A 289 -1.43 6.05 -8.17
C THR A 289 -1.19 5.13 -9.37
N ARG A 290 -0.91 5.74 -10.53
CA ARG A 290 -0.67 5.05 -11.79
C ARG A 290 0.50 5.65 -12.53
N LYS A 291 1.27 4.77 -13.16
CA LYS A 291 2.36 5.14 -14.06
C LYS A 291 1.81 5.38 -15.47
N THR A 292 2.21 6.48 -16.10
CA THR A 292 1.86 6.78 -17.49
C THR A 292 3.02 7.45 -18.21
N GLN A 293 3.02 7.38 -19.55
CA GLN A 293 3.99 8.08 -20.38
C GLN A 293 3.50 9.50 -20.67
N ALA A 294 4.37 10.47 -20.46
CA ALA A 294 4.16 11.88 -20.82
C ALA A 294 5.32 12.33 -21.72
N GLY A 295 5.15 12.13 -23.04
CA GLY A 295 6.24 12.32 -24.00
C GLY A 295 7.35 11.30 -23.79
N LYS A 296 8.56 11.76 -23.49
CA LYS A 296 9.73 10.90 -23.19
C LYS A 296 9.82 10.50 -21.69
N ASP A 297 9.07 11.17 -20.85
CA ASP A 297 9.12 10.96 -19.41
C ASP A 297 8.04 9.99 -18.94
N THR A 298 8.35 9.20 -17.92
CA THR A 298 7.36 8.46 -17.17
C THR A 298 6.92 9.34 -15.99
N VAL A 299 5.61 9.48 -15.83
CA VAL A 299 5.03 10.22 -14.69
C VAL A 299 4.15 9.28 -13.88
N GLU A 300 4.13 9.47 -12.58
CA GLU A 300 3.15 8.90 -11.69
C GLU A 300 2.07 9.95 -11.43
N GLY A 301 0.83 9.54 -11.45
CA GLY A 301 -0.29 10.41 -11.17
C GLY A 301 -1.35 9.71 -10.34
N LEU A 302 -2.10 10.50 -9.57
CA LEU A 302 -3.23 10.02 -8.80
C LEU A 302 -4.45 9.86 -9.70
N ALA A 303 -5.02 8.67 -9.76
CA ALA A 303 -6.21 8.33 -10.51
C ALA A 303 -7.42 8.17 -9.58
N ARG A 304 -8.59 8.61 -10.07
CA ARG A 304 -9.89 8.38 -9.44
C ARG A 304 -10.69 7.38 -10.28
N VAL A 305 -11.17 6.33 -9.66
CA VAL A 305 -11.83 5.20 -10.32
C VAL A 305 -13.16 4.93 -9.63
N ASP A 306 -14.18 4.56 -10.38
CA ASP A 306 -15.42 4.09 -9.80
C ASP A 306 -15.18 2.76 -9.07
N ALA A 307 -15.50 2.68 -7.78
CA ALA A 307 -15.21 1.50 -6.99
C ALA A 307 -16.06 0.28 -7.39
N LYS A 308 -17.27 0.48 -7.93
CA LYS A 308 -18.17 -0.60 -8.35
C LYS A 308 -17.82 -1.16 -9.72
N GLU A 309 -17.40 -0.30 -10.66
CA GLU A 309 -17.22 -0.68 -12.07
C GLU A 309 -15.74 -0.78 -12.46
N GLY A 310 -14.84 -0.23 -11.67
CA GLY A 310 -13.41 -0.17 -11.98
C GLY A 310 -13.07 0.77 -13.14
N ASN A 311 -13.99 1.63 -13.56
CA ASN A 311 -13.77 2.55 -14.67
C ASN A 311 -13.22 3.88 -14.14
N ALA A 312 -12.17 4.39 -14.79
CA ALA A 312 -11.66 5.72 -14.49
C ALA A 312 -12.72 6.76 -14.87
N ARG A 313 -13.08 7.63 -13.95
CA ARG A 313 -14.02 8.74 -14.18
C ARG A 313 -13.33 9.92 -14.84
N ASP A 314 -12.06 10.12 -14.56
CA ASP A 314 -11.24 11.17 -15.14
C ASP A 314 -10.24 10.55 -16.09
N LYS A 315 -10.17 11.07 -17.31
CA LYS A 315 -9.18 10.65 -18.31
C LYS A 315 -7.77 11.09 -17.95
N ASP A 316 -7.66 12.17 -17.19
CA ASP A 316 -6.41 12.75 -16.77
C ASP A 316 -6.10 12.40 -15.32
N LEU A 317 -4.85 12.06 -15.08
CA LEU A 317 -4.34 11.88 -13.73
C LEU A 317 -4.26 13.24 -13.05
N ILE A 318 -4.79 13.32 -11.83
CA ILE A 318 -4.65 14.48 -10.96
C ILE A 318 -3.36 14.35 -10.15
N ALA A 319 -2.72 15.47 -9.81
CA ALA A 319 -1.46 15.51 -9.07
C ALA A 319 -0.39 14.56 -9.68
N LYS A 320 0.35 15.06 -10.66
CA LYS A 320 1.40 14.30 -11.37
C LYS A 320 2.79 14.66 -10.83
N SER A 321 3.65 13.66 -10.74
CA SER A 321 5.07 13.84 -10.47
C SER A 321 5.93 12.97 -11.39
N LYS A 322 7.20 13.32 -11.53
CA LYS A 322 8.15 12.49 -12.26
C LYS A 322 8.29 11.14 -11.56
N ALA A 323 8.20 10.05 -12.32
CA ALA A 323 8.27 8.70 -11.78
C ALA A 323 9.69 8.11 -11.83
N ASP A 324 10.71 8.95 -11.75
CA ASP A 324 12.11 8.50 -11.80
C ASP A 324 12.46 7.55 -10.66
N TYR A 325 11.83 7.73 -9.50
CA TYR A 325 11.98 6.83 -8.36
C TYR A 325 11.45 5.41 -8.64
N LEU A 326 10.52 5.24 -9.58
CA LEU A 326 10.03 3.94 -10.00
C LEU A 326 11.00 3.19 -10.93
N LYS A 327 12.02 3.87 -11.46
CA LYS A 327 12.99 3.29 -12.40
C LYS A 327 14.25 2.78 -11.71
N GLN A 328 14.46 3.13 -10.46
CA GLN A 328 15.69 2.82 -9.78
C GLN A 328 15.62 1.48 -9.08
N GLY A 329 16.30 0.57 -9.67
CA GLY A 329 16.40 -0.79 -9.27
C GLY A 329 17.13 -1.11 -7.96
N ASN A 330 17.44 -0.12 -7.17
CA ASN A 330 17.86 -0.28 -5.79
C ASN A 330 16.88 0.51 -4.96
N GLY A 331 15.82 -0.16 -4.50
CA GLY A 331 14.84 0.42 -3.59
C GLY A 331 15.57 1.25 -2.55
N GLY A 332 15.29 2.56 -2.57
CA GLY A 332 16.06 3.54 -1.85
C GLY A 332 16.23 3.17 -0.40
N GLY A 333 17.46 3.14 0.02
CA GLY A 333 17.79 3.37 1.41
C GLY A 333 17.98 2.19 2.32
N VAL A 334 17.88 0.95 1.89
CA VAL A 334 18.38 -0.16 2.70
C VAL A 334 19.53 -0.85 1.97
N ALA A 335 20.73 -0.37 2.20
CA ALA A 335 21.92 -1.17 1.93
C ALA A 335 21.91 -2.37 2.88
N LEU A 336 21.09 -3.37 2.58
CA LEU A 336 21.24 -4.68 3.21
C LEU A 336 22.52 -5.30 2.67
N SER A 337 23.31 -5.85 3.56
CA SER A 337 24.53 -6.56 3.20
C SER A 337 24.20 -7.60 2.14
N ALA A 338 25.08 -7.76 1.15
CA ALA A 338 24.96 -8.78 0.10
C ALA A 338 24.73 -10.21 0.64
N GLN A 339 25.00 -10.46 1.91
CA GLN A 339 24.75 -11.72 2.59
C GLN A 339 23.26 -12.02 2.84
N ALA A 340 22.40 -11.01 3.04
CA ALA A 340 20.96 -11.26 3.19
C ALA A 340 20.30 -11.66 1.87
N VAL A 341 20.87 -11.22 0.72
CA VAL A 341 20.36 -11.57 -0.61
C VAL A 341 20.82 -12.98 -1.04
N THR A 342 22.01 -13.40 -0.62
CA THR A 342 22.54 -14.74 -0.97
C THR A 342 21.99 -15.87 -0.13
N SER A 343 21.50 -15.60 1.08
CA SER A 343 20.86 -16.64 1.91
C SER A 343 19.46 -17.03 1.41
N LEU A 344 18.78 -16.15 0.69
CA LEU A 344 17.50 -16.45 0.05
C LEU A 344 17.64 -17.36 -1.18
N ASP A 345 18.74 -17.25 -1.91
CA ASP A 345 19.01 -18.08 -3.12
C ASP A 345 19.41 -19.52 -2.77
N SER A 346 19.91 -19.75 -1.56
CA SER A 346 20.45 -21.06 -1.15
C SER A 346 19.47 -21.93 -0.37
N SER A 347 18.37 -21.38 0.15
CA SER A 347 17.34 -22.14 0.88
C SER A 347 16.16 -22.60 0.01
N VAL A 348 16.08 -22.12 -1.24
CA VAL A 348 14.96 -22.40 -2.14
C VAL A 348 15.26 -23.60 -3.03
N GLY A 349 15.19 -24.78 -2.46
CA GLY A 349 15.29 -26.07 -3.19
C GLY A 349 13.98 -26.51 -3.85
N PHE A 350 13.03 -25.62 -4.22
CA PHE A 350 11.75 -26.01 -4.82
C PHE A 350 11.25 -25.02 -5.87
N SER A 351 10.64 -25.56 -6.92
CA SER A 351 10.14 -24.98 -8.14
C SER A 351 8.96 -23.99 -7.97
N ALA A 352 9.14 -22.95 -7.15
CA ALA A 352 8.43 -21.69 -7.34
C ALA A 352 8.99 -21.01 -8.61
N PRO A 353 8.20 -20.23 -9.36
CA PRO A 353 8.81 -19.38 -10.39
C PRO A 353 9.96 -18.62 -9.72
N PRO A 354 11.17 -18.62 -10.31
CA PRO A 354 12.36 -18.09 -9.66
C PRO A 354 12.07 -16.70 -9.17
N ALA A 355 12.59 -16.33 -8.00
CA ALA A 355 12.50 -14.96 -7.44
C ALA A 355 12.76 -13.88 -8.51
N SER A 356 13.61 -14.21 -9.52
CA SER A 356 13.83 -13.43 -10.73
C SER A 356 12.58 -13.11 -11.54
N ALA A 357 11.61 -14.03 -11.69
CA ALA A 357 10.40 -13.75 -12.46
C ALA A 357 9.41 -12.84 -11.70
N LYS A 358 9.36 -12.92 -10.38
CA LYS A 358 8.56 -12.04 -9.53
C LYS A 358 9.17 -10.64 -9.47
N LEU A 359 10.49 -10.57 -9.35
CA LEU A 359 11.25 -9.32 -9.41
C LEU A 359 11.12 -8.64 -10.78
N ALA A 360 11.04 -9.40 -11.89
CA ALA A 360 10.82 -8.83 -13.20
C ALA A 360 9.47 -8.09 -13.26
N GLN A 361 8.39 -8.67 -12.75
CA GLN A 361 7.09 -8.00 -12.69
C GLN A 361 7.11 -6.73 -11.81
N ALA A 362 7.74 -6.80 -10.64
CA ALA A 362 7.89 -5.66 -9.76
C ALA A 362 8.77 -4.57 -10.40
N ASN A 363 9.82 -4.94 -11.11
CA ASN A 363 10.68 -4.00 -11.84
C ASN A 363 9.93 -3.29 -12.96
N ASP A 364 9.17 -4.02 -13.76
CA ASP A 364 8.44 -3.45 -14.91
C ASP A 364 7.32 -2.48 -14.46
N ALA A 365 6.60 -2.82 -13.41
CA ALA A 365 5.46 -2.03 -12.96
C ALA A 365 5.85 -0.91 -11.98
N VAL A 366 6.66 -1.22 -10.96
CA VAL A 366 6.97 -0.29 -9.86
C VAL A 366 8.47 0.03 -9.71
N GLY A 367 9.31 -0.51 -10.59
CA GLY A 367 10.76 -0.21 -10.61
C GLY A 367 11.56 -0.86 -9.47
N VAL A 368 11.04 -1.89 -8.84
CA VAL A 368 11.72 -2.61 -7.75
C VAL A 368 12.41 -3.86 -8.31
N ASN A 369 13.70 -4.00 -8.08
CA ASN A 369 14.52 -5.10 -8.61
C ASN A 369 15.23 -5.94 -7.53
N SER A 370 14.85 -5.79 -6.27
CA SER A 370 15.36 -6.60 -5.17
C SER A 370 14.21 -7.07 -4.27
N VAL A 371 14.35 -8.25 -3.66
CA VAL A 371 13.34 -8.81 -2.74
C VAL A 371 13.11 -7.85 -1.57
N VAL A 372 14.17 -7.31 -1.01
CA VAL A 372 14.09 -6.34 0.09
C VAL A 372 13.41 -5.05 -0.34
N GLY A 373 13.72 -4.56 -1.55
CA GLY A 373 13.06 -3.39 -2.11
C GLY A 373 11.57 -3.63 -2.33
N ALA A 374 11.18 -4.83 -2.79
CA ALA A 374 9.78 -5.20 -2.95
C ALA A 374 9.07 -5.30 -1.59
N TRP A 375 9.71 -5.91 -0.59
CA TRP A 375 9.17 -5.99 0.77
C TRP A 375 8.96 -4.60 1.40
N ALA A 376 9.90 -3.67 1.18
CA ALA A 376 9.82 -2.30 1.69
C ALA A 376 8.92 -1.38 0.84
N PHE A 377 8.53 -1.79 -0.36
CA PHE A 377 7.76 -0.95 -1.26
C PHE A 377 6.32 -0.77 -0.76
N GLN A 378 5.94 0.47 -0.50
CA GLN A 378 4.59 0.84 -0.06
C GLN A 378 3.83 1.66 -1.11
N GLY A 379 4.51 2.07 -2.17
CA GLY A 379 3.97 3.01 -3.16
C GLY A 379 3.77 4.42 -2.60
N SER A 380 3.12 5.24 -3.38
CA SER A 380 2.70 6.60 -3.01
C SER A 380 1.20 6.62 -2.67
N ARG A 381 0.75 5.68 -1.86
CA ARG A 381 -0.65 5.51 -1.50
C ARG A 381 -1.23 6.80 -0.92
N ALA A 382 -2.35 7.23 -1.48
CA ALA A 382 -3.08 8.37 -0.96
C ALA A 382 -3.79 8.05 0.37
N ALA A 383 -4.10 9.08 1.13
CA ALA A 383 -5.04 9.07 2.26
C ALA A 383 -6.21 10.01 1.96
N VAL A 384 -7.37 9.75 2.54
CA VAL A 384 -8.54 10.61 2.38
C VAL A 384 -8.93 11.16 3.75
N SER A 385 -9.05 12.49 3.83
CA SER A 385 -9.45 13.19 5.04
C SER A 385 -10.22 14.46 4.71
N LYS A 386 -11.33 14.71 5.40
CA LYS A 386 -12.12 15.97 5.29
C LYS A 386 -12.42 16.38 3.84
N GLY A 387 -12.72 15.40 2.98
CA GLY A 387 -12.99 15.64 1.56
C GLY A 387 -11.75 15.99 0.72
N GLN A 388 -10.55 15.83 1.27
CA GLN A 388 -9.28 15.96 0.58
C GLN A 388 -8.65 14.60 0.35
N ILE A 389 -7.98 14.45 -0.79
CA ILE A 389 -7.09 13.34 -1.09
C ILE A 389 -5.67 13.88 -0.92
N LEU A 390 -4.91 13.23 -0.06
CA LEU A 390 -3.60 13.65 0.42
C LEU A 390 -2.59 12.57 0.06
N ASN A 391 -1.53 12.90 -0.67
CA ASN A 391 -0.49 11.93 -1.00
C ASN A 391 0.88 12.57 -1.12
N ALA A 392 1.91 11.74 -0.94
CA ALA A 392 3.30 12.09 -1.20
C ALA A 392 3.75 11.34 -2.46
N GLN A 393 4.27 12.06 -3.45
CA GLN A 393 4.74 11.51 -4.72
C GLN A 393 6.09 12.15 -5.08
N GLY A 394 7.15 11.35 -5.15
CA GLY A 394 8.49 11.88 -5.37
C GLY A 394 8.87 12.88 -4.27
N ASN A 395 9.20 14.10 -4.67
CA ASN A 395 9.51 15.21 -3.76
C ASN A 395 8.33 16.18 -3.56
N TYR A 396 7.10 15.74 -3.78
CA TYR A 396 5.91 16.58 -3.62
C TYR A 396 4.93 15.99 -2.61
N ILE A 397 4.25 16.87 -1.90
CA ILE A 397 3.08 16.54 -1.10
C ILE A 397 1.88 17.26 -1.74
N ASN A 398 0.85 16.51 -2.05
CA ASN A 398 -0.33 17.02 -2.76
C ASN A 398 -1.57 16.89 -1.90
N SER A 399 -2.43 17.91 -1.96
CA SER A 399 -3.80 17.88 -1.47
C SER A 399 -4.73 18.26 -2.61
N VAL A 400 -5.63 17.35 -2.96
CA VAL A 400 -6.65 17.59 -3.98
C VAL A 400 -8.03 17.33 -3.40
N ARG A 401 -9.00 18.11 -3.84
CA ARG A 401 -10.38 17.97 -3.40
C ARG A 401 -11.00 16.72 -4.03
N ALA A 402 -11.58 15.85 -3.19
CA ALA A 402 -12.16 14.59 -3.65
C ALA A 402 -13.35 14.78 -4.59
N SER A 403 -14.12 15.87 -4.45
CA SER A 403 -15.34 16.11 -5.23
C SER A 403 -15.06 16.41 -6.70
N ASP A 404 -14.03 17.20 -7.01
CA ASP A 404 -13.75 17.68 -8.37
C ASP A 404 -12.29 17.50 -8.82
N GLY A 405 -11.42 16.93 -7.98
CA GLY A 405 -10.01 16.71 -8.30
C GLY A 405 -9.17 17.97 -8.38
N ARG A 406 -9.71 19.14 -8.00
CA ARG A 406 -8.94 20.38 -8.01
C ARG A 406 -7.91 20.38 -6.90
N GLN A 407 -6.72 20.84 -7.22
CA GLN A 407 -5.65 21.01 -6.25
C GLN A 407 -6.02 22.06 -5.21
N SER A 408 -5.99 21.66 -3.92
CA SER A 408 -6.20 22.57 -2.79
C SER A 408 -4.90 23.27 -2.44
N TRP A 409 -3.83 22.49 -2.31
CA TRP A 409 -2.45 22.97 -2.15
C TRP A 409 -1.47 21.92 -2.64
N HIS A 410 -0.23 22.37 -2.82
CA HIS A 410 0.87 21.56 -3.33
C HIS A 410 2.15 22.09 -2.71
N ALA A 411 2.95 21.24 -2.12
CA ALA A 411 4.21 21.59 -1.50
C ALA A 411 5.37 20.83 -2.14
N GLU A 412 6.39 21.57 -2.57
CA GLU A 412 7.67 20.99 -2.97
C GLU A 412 8.52 20.73 -1.74
N VAL A 413 9.08 19.54 -1.63
CA VAL A 413 10.02 19.16 -0.58
C VAL A 413 11.43 19.34 -1.10
N VAL A 414 12.24 20.11 -0.39
CA VAL A 414 13.63 20.40 -0.75
C VAL A 414 14.54 20.13 0.42
N GLY A 415 15.88 20.08 0.17
CA GLY A 415 16.84 19.80 1.23
C GLY A 415 16.86 18.35 1.72
N ALA A 416 16.04 17.49 1.13
CA ALA A 416 16.15 16.06 1.32
C ALA A 416 17.38 15.55 0.56
N HIS A 417 18.17 14.72 1.20
CA HIS A 417 19.00 13.80 0.44
C HIS A 417 18.03 12.78 -0.17
N SER A 418 17.65 12.99 -1.43
CA SER A 418 16.81 12.04 -2.14
C SER A 418 17.49 10.67 -2.03
N ALA A 419 16.81 9.73 -1.43
CA ALA A 419 17.15 8.34 -1.63
C ALA A 419 17.29 8.11 -3.14
N PRO A 420 18.23 7.27 -3.60
CA PRO A 420 18.25 6.88 -4.99
C PRO A 420 16.83 6.42 -5.36
N GLY A 421 16.12 7.17 -6.19
CA GLY A 421 14.74 6.87 -6.52
C GLY A 421 13.76 8.03 -6.36
N GLY A 422 14.12 9.09 -5.66
CA GLY A 422 13.34 10.32 -5.61
C GLY A 422 12.07 10.30 -4.75
N GLN A 423 11.68 9.17 -4.16
CA GLN A 423 10.62 9.14 -3.15
C GLN A 423 11.17 9.65 -1.82
N VAL A 424 10.69 10.79 -1.37
CA VAL A 424 11.17 11.39 -0.12
C VAL A 424 10.45 10.80 1.10
N PHE A 425 9.13 10.64 1.02
CA PHE A 425 8.32 10.18 2.14
C PHE A 425 7.60 8.87 1.84
N SER A 426 7.39 8.07 2.88
CA SER A 426 6.40 6.99 2.91
C SER A 426 4.98 7.56 2.75
N PRO A 427 3.96 6.71 2.50
CA PRO A 427 2.57 7.16 2.51
C PRO A 427 2.24 7.92 3.80
N PRO A 428 1.43 9.00 3.73
CA PRO A 428 1.11 9.80 4.91
C PRO A 428 0.25 9.02 5.90
N ALA A 429 0.55 9.13 7.20
CA ALA A 429 -0.36 8.80 8.27
C ALA A 429 -1.19 10.05 8.61
N VAL A 430 -2.48 9.89 8.87
CA VAL A 430 -3.41 11.02 8.98
C VAL A 430 -3.93 11.15 10.40
N GLY A 431 -3.57 12.25 11.06
CA GLY A 431 -4.19 12.72 12.29
C GLY A 431 -5.42 13.59 11.99
N ARG A 432 -5.98 14.23 13.01
CA ARG A 432 -7.17 15.08 12.85
C ARG A 432 -6.94 16.27 11.92
N ASP A 433 -5.85 17.02 12.11
CA ASP A 433 -5.55 18.26 11.37
C ASP A 433 -4.20 18.22 10.66
N TYR A 434 -3.36 17.23 10.95
CA TYR A 434 -2.02 17.07 10.39
C TYR A 434 -1.84 15.72 9.69
N LEU A 435 -0.99 15.75 8.68
CA LEU A 435 -0.32 14.58 8.12
C LEU A 435 0.99 14.36 8.86
N TYR A 436 1.36 13.11 9.05
CA TYR A 436 2.64 12.71 9.62
C TYR A 436 3.36 11.88 8.56
N LEU A 437 4.53 12.34 8.18
CA LEU A 437 5.32 11.85 7.06
C LEU A 437 6.68 11.41 7.56
N ALA A 438 7.09 10.22 7.17
CA ALA A 438 8.37 9.66 7.51
C ALA A 438 9.24 9.50 6.26
N GLY A 439 10.47 9.96 6.31
CA GLY A 439 11.39 10.01 5.18
C GLY A 439 12.46 8.93 5.22
N ALA A 440 12.79 8.40 4.05
CA ALA A 440 13.87 7.43 3.90
C ALA A 440 15.26 8.02 4.27
N ASP A 441 15.39 9.32 4.33
CA ASP A 441 16.58 10.05 4.79
C ASP A 441 16.59 10.34 6.30
N GLY A 442 15.55 9.87 7.02
CA GLY A 442 15.44 10.02 8.47
C GLY A 442 14.69 11.26 8.95
N HIS A 443 13.98 11.95 8.08
CA HIS A 443 13.09 13.02 8.50
C HIS A 443 11.74 12.51 8.99
N LEU A 444 11.22 13.13 10.04
CA LEU A 444 9.85 12.98 10.51
C LEU A 444 9.20 14.36 10.53
N VAL A 445 8.14 14.52 9.75
CA VAL A 445 7.53 15.84 9.50
C VAL A 445 6.03 15.76 9.72
N SER A 446 5.45 16.79 10.35
CA SER A 446 4.01 17.01 10.37
C SER A 446 3.61 18.19 9.47
N VAL A 447 2.58 17.97 8.66
CA VAL A 447 2.09 18.98 7.69
C VAL A 447 0.61 19.18 7.88
N ARG A 448 0.19 20.43 8.02
CA ARG A 448 -1.23 20.75 8.21
C ARG A 448 -2.05 20.44 6.96
N GLN A 449 -3.15 19.71 7.13
CA GLN A 449 -3.99 19.25 6.01
C GLN A 449 -4.67 20.39 5.25
N SER A 450 -5.00 21.49 5.92
CA SER A 450 -5.77 22.59 5.32
C SER A 450 -4.97 23.44 4.33
N ASP A 451 -3.66 23.61 4.56
CA ASP A 451 -2.85 24.58 3.83
C ASP A 451 -1.41 24.16 3.54
N GLY A 452 -1.00 22.97 3.98
CA GLY A 452 0.36 22.47 3.78
C GLY A 452 1.42 23.08 4.71
N GLY A 453 1.01 23.85 5.73
CA GLY A 453 1.93 24.44 6.70
C GLY A 453 2.62 23.37 7.56
N VAL A 454 3.93 23.55 7.80
CA VAL A 454 4.72 22.64 8.63
C VAL A 454 4.39 22.84 10.11
N GLY A 455 4.03 21.75 10.81
CA GLY A 455 3.85 21.76 12.26
C GLY A 455 5.16 21.54 13.01
N PHE A 456 5.88 20.47 12.65
CA PHE A 456 7.26 20.22 13.06
C PHE A 456 8.04 19.52 11.94
N SER A 457 9.36 19.66 11.98
CA SER A 457 10.27 18.93 11.10
C SER A 457 11.51 18.52 11.88
N TYR A 458 11.75 17.20 11.98
CA TYR A 458 12.86 16.60 12.70
C TYR A 458 13.75 15.78 11.77
N ALA A 459 15.06 15.96 11.91
CA ALA A 459 16.07 15.08 11.34
C ALA A 459 16.51 14.08 12.41
N MET A 460 15.96 12.87 12.36
CA MET A 460 16.20 11.82 13.36
C MET A 460 17.47 11.01 13.11
N LYS A 461 18.10 11.19 11.94
CA LYS A 461 19.27 10.41 11.49
C LYS A 461 19.04 8.89 11.55
N ALA A 462 17.80 8.49 11.32
CA ALA A 462 17.32 7.11 11.37
C ALA A 462 16.38 6.91 10.18
N PRO A 463 16.84 6.30 9.06
CA PRO A 463 16.04 6.13 7.86
C PRO A 463 14.73 5.41 8.15
N ILE A 464 13.60 5.96 7.68
CA ILE A 464 12.27 5.39 7.89
C ILE A 464 11.64 5.14 6.52
N ALA A 465 11.55 3.87 6.12
CA ALA A 465 11.00 3.46 4.83
C ALA A 465 9.49 3.19 4.89
N PHE A 466 8.92 3.01 6.07
CA PHE A 466 7.55 2.60 6.27
C PHE A 466 6.68 3.72 6.83
N GLN A 467 5.37 3.62 6.57
CA GLN A 467 4.38 4.53 7.12
C GLN A 467 4.41 4.54 8.64
N PRO A 468 4.37 5.70 9.32
CA PRO A 468 4.24 5.72 10.77
C PRO A 468 2.83 5.33 11.23
N ALA A 469 2.69 4.89 12.47
CA ALA A 469 1.42 4.72 13.16
C ALA A 469 1.20 5.89 14.15
N LEU A 470 -0.07 6.22 14.42
CA LEU A 470 -0.48 7.32 15.29
C LEU A 470 -1.46 6.83 16.34
N ALA A 471 -1.13 6.97 17.60
CA ALA A 471 -2.05 6.66 18.68
C ALA A 471 -1.81 7.53 19.93
N LYS A 472 -2.89 8.02 20.52
CA LYS A 472 -2.91 8.76 21.78
C LYS A 472 -1.90 9.92 21.88
N GLY A 473 -1.72 10.66 20.80
CA GLY A 473 -0.81 11.79 20.74
C GLY A 473 0.64 11.42 20.43
N ASN A 474 0.91 10.17 20.08
CA ASN A 474 2.24 9.66 19.78
C ASN A 474 2.36 9.27 18.30
N VAL A 475 3.56 9.42 17.76
CA VAL A 475 3.96 8.92 16.45
C VAL A 475 4.93 7.75 16.67
N TYR A 476 4.63 6.61 16.08
CA TYR A 476 5.46 5.41 16.14
C TYR A 476 6.01 5.09 14.76
N ALA A 477 7.32 4.87 14.67
CA ALA A 477 7.99 4.60 13.40
C ALA A 477 9.05 3.51 13.56
N GLY A 478 9.03 2.55 12.65
CA GLY A 478 10.11 1.59 12.46
C GLY A 478 11.17 2.14 11.53
N THR A 479 12.45 1.99 11.88
CA THR A 479 13.57 2.45 11.06
C THR A 479 14.20 1.32 10.26
N SER A 480 14.95 1.68 9.23
CA SER A 480 15.67 0.71 8.39
C SER A 480 16.88 0.09 9.09
N ASP A 481 17.31 0.64 10.22
CA ASP A 481 18.43 0.15 11.03
C ASP A 481 18.01 -0.53 12.34
N GLY A 482 16.74 -0.96 12.43
CA GLY A 482 16.25 -1.81 13.50
C GLY A 482 15.83 -1.09 14.78
N ARG A 483 15.51 0.21 14.68
CA ARG A 483 14.98 0.96 15.83
C ARG A 483 13.48 1.19 15.70
N LEU A 484 12.76 0.96 16.76
CA LEU A 484 11.38 1.41 16.94
C LEU A 484 11.40 2.73 17.72
N ILE A 485 10.82 3.78 17.15
CA ILE A 485 10.80 5.12 17.72
C ILE A 485 9.39 5.47 18.12
N CYS A 486 9.21 6.01 19.32
CA CYS A 486 8.02 6.72 19.75
C CYS A 486 8.37 8.20 19.96
N LEU A 487 7.69 9.09 19.24
CA LEU A 487 7.71 10.53 19.49
C LEU A 487 6.40 10.94 20.17
N LYS A 488 6.47 11.41 21.41
CA LYS A 488 5.34 12.01 22.14
C LYS A 488 5.17 13.46 21.66
N THR A 489 4.19 13.67 20.79
CA THR A 489 4.04 14.98 20.14
C THR A 489 3.51 16.08 21.06
N GLY A 490 2.91 15.70 22.20
CA GLY A 490 2.16 16.61 23.06
C GLY A 490 0.85 17.08 22.47
N ASN A 491 0.50 16.63 21.28
CA ASN A 491 -0.70 17.00 20.55
C ASN A 491 -1.62 15.80 20.36
N LYS A 492 -2.85 15.86 20.86
CA LYS A 492 -3.88 14.81 20.69
C LYS A 492 -4.30 14.57 19.23
N ASP A 493 -3.78 15.37 18.30
CA ASP A 493 -3.99 15.19 16.87
C ASP A 493 -3.41 13.88 16.34
N ALA A 494 -2.25 13.45 16.87
CA ALA A 494 -1.58 12.22 16.46
C ALA A 494 -2.31 10.99 17.00
N ASP A 495 -3.49 10.67 16.45
CA ASP A 495 -4.33 9.56 16.89
C ASP A 495 -5.19 9.00 15.75
N GLY A 496 -5.63 7.76 15.91
CA GLY A 496 -6.59 7.15 15.00
C GLY A 496 -5.98 6.52 13.74
N TRP A 497 -4.65 6.43 13.62
CA TRP A 497 -3.96 5.75 12.51
C TRP A 497 -3.11 4.62 13.07
N TYR A 498 -3.77 3.51 13.42
CA TYR A 498 -3.22 2.49 14.31
C TYR A 498 -2.32 1.44 13.63
N ALA A 499 -2.29 1.39 12.32
CA ALA A 499 -1.48 0.47 11.53
C ALA A 499 -1.25 1.06 10.13
N TRP A 500 -0.54 0.36 9.27
CA TRP A 500 -0.48 0.71 7.86
C TRP A 500 -1.89 0.82 7.28
N GLY A 501 -2.19 1.93 6.60
CA GLY A 501 -3.56 2.20 6.09
C GLY A 501 -4.58 2.57 7.16
N GLY A 502 -4.18 2.72 8.42
CA GLY A 502 -4.94 3.30 9.52
C GLY A 502 -5.73 2.32 10.38
N ASN A 503 -6.25 1.24 9.85
CA ASN A 503 -7.05 0.22 10.57
C ASN A 503 -6.80 -1.19 9.99
N ALA A 504 -7.44 -2.21 10.55
CA ALA A 504 -7.28 -3.60 10.13
C ALA A 504 -7.80 -3.88 8.70
N GLN A 505 -8.72 -3.04 8.17
CA GLN A 505 -9.18 -3.09 6.79
C GLN A 505 -8.25 -2.33 5.84
N HIS A 506 -7.21 -1.69 6.35
CA HIS A 506 -6.31 -0.78 5.62
C HIS A 506 -7.03 0.33 4.85
N ASN A 507 -8.20 0.71 5.27
CA ASN A 507 -9.05 1.71 4.62
C ASN A 507 -9.57 2.76 5.59
N LYS A 508 -8.70 3.33 6.41
CA LYS A 508 -9.06 4.43 7.30
C LYS A 508 -9.32 5.70 6.50
N ILE A 509 -10.49 6.30 6.73
CA ILE A 509 -10.93 7.59 6.20
C ILE A 509 -11.21 8.50 7.38
N GLN A 510 -10.83 9.77 7.30
CA GLN A 510 -11.07 10.77 8.34
C GLN A 510 -11.84 11.99 7.82
#